data_469e2eac62231a65b779cb6d10c77a75
#
_entry.id   469e2eac62231a65b779cb6d10c77a75
#
_cell.length_a   1.000
_cell.length_b   1.000
_cell.length_c   1.000
_cell.angle_alpha   90.00
_cell.angle_beta   90.00
_cell.angle_gamma   90.00
#
_symmetry.space_group_name_H-M   'P 1'
#
loop_
_entity.id
_entity.type
_entity.pdbx_description
1 polymer ?
#
loop_
_entity_poly.entity_id
_entity_poly.type
_entity_poly.pdbx_seq_one_letter_code
_entity_poly.pdbx_strand_id
1 'polypeptide(L)'
;MTVHLNLAMRKHLVEFNRVHRSLLSNDLGAVAGLMFDIGTERYPFITQSGTPLDWASDLQQSHLESTAAAKARQCAAENDHSHTQVQGWLRDLGFALGYKVWIAINDKSRPYGDGKLADGCLAQLPSAIRASAACDTVSLIDVLWIDGATEKIDMAFEVEHSTSIYSGIVRMLDLALGIPEHDGSTFFLVAPDARENDVRAQFARPAFSRVSELDVRYIGYGELAKHREAITRFGNGSKAILAISKALTT
;
A
#
# COMPACT_ATOMS: atom_id res chain seq x y z
N MET A 1 24.65 6.23 -13.23
CA MET A 1 24.92 5.07 -12.35
C MET A 1 25.12 5.61 -10.93
N THR A 2 24.19 5.36 -10.00
CA THR A 2 24.31 5.87 -8.64
C THR A 2 25.06 4.84 -7.81
N VAL A 3 26.28 5.15 -7.43
CA VAL A 3 27.08 4.29 -6.55
C VAL A 3 26.66 4.57 -5.11
N HIS A 4 26.00 3.61 -4.47
CA HIS A 4 25.74 3.66 -3.04
C HIS A 4 27.01 3.19 -2.31
N LEU A 5 27.76 4.15 -1.81
CA LEU A 5 28.92 3.88 -0.97
C LEU A 5 28.46 3.42 0.42
N ASN A 6 29.08 2.37 0.93
CA ASN A 6 28.81 1.96 2.32
C ASN A 6 29.29 3.03 3.34
N LEU A 7 28.95 2.87 4.61
CA LEU A 7 29.21 3.88 5.63
C LEU A 7 30.73 4.15 5.82
N ALA A 8 31.55 3.11 5.68
CA ALA A 8 33.01 3.24 5.79
C ALA A 8 33.57 4.04 4.61
N MET A 9 33.14 3.73 3.38
CA MET A 9 33.52 4.48 2.18
C MET A 9 33.07 5.93 2.24
N ARG A 10 31.88 6.21 2.77
CA ARG A 10 31.39 7.59 2.97
C ARG A 10 32.29 8.39 3.93
N LYS A 11 32.75 7.79 5.02
CA LYS A 11 33.66 8.44 5.96
C LYS A 11 34.99 8.75 5.31
N HIS A 12 35.55 7.81 4.55
CA HIS A 12 36.82 8.03 3.82
C HIS A 12 36.66 9.08 2.72
N LEU A 13 35.54 9.13 2.02
CA LEU A 13 35.25 10.15 1.03
C LEU A 13 35.15 11.54 1.63
N VAL A 14 34.53 11.66 2.82
CA VAL A 14 34.45 12.94 3.55
C VAL A 14 35.82 13.40 3.97
N GLU A 15 36.66 12.51 4.50
CA GLU A 15 38.01 12.85 4.92
C GLU A 15 38.91 13.17 3.72
N PHE A 16 38.83 12.40 2.65
CA PHE A 16 39.54 12.68 1.40
C PHE A 16 39.10 14.03 0.80
N ASN A 17 37.79 14.33 0.80
CA ASN A 17 37.26 15.62 0.36
C ASN A 17 37.75 16.78 1.22
N ARG A 18 37.85 16.58 2.53
CA ARG A 18 38.39 17.59 3.46
C ARG A 18 39.85 17.93 3.13
N VAL A 19 40.68 16.93 2.80
CA VAL A 19 42.09 17.08 2.53
C VAL A 19 42.37 17.56 1.10
N HIS A 20 41.58 17.14 0.12
CA HIS A 20 41.83 17.34 -1.29
C HIS A 20 40.67 18.02 -2.06
N ARG A 21 40.03 19.02 -1.44
CA ARG A 21 38.84 19.71 -2.01
C ARG A 21 39.01 20.18 -3.46
N SER A 22 40.21 20.50 -3.89
CA SER A 22 40.51 20.97 -5.24
C SER A 22 40.49 19.86 -6.31
N LEU A 23 40.49 18.59 -5.90
CA LEU A 23 40.53 17.44 -6.80
C LEU A 23 39.16 16.77 -6.98
N LEU A 24 38.19 17.16 -6.17
CA LEU A 24 36.86 16.52 -6.19
C LEU A 24 35.91 17.33 -7.07
N SER A 25 35.55 16.74 -8.20
CA SER A 25 34.39 17.20 -8.97
C SER A 25 33.09 16.81 -8.25
N ASN A 26 31.97 17.48 -8.59
CA ASN A 26 30.65 17.11 -8.08
C ASN A 26 30.17 15.73 -8.63
N ASP A 27 30.99 15.07 -9.41
CA ASP A 27 30.73 13.74 -9.98
C ASP A 27 31.21 12.65 -9.02
N LEU A 28 30.28 12.10 -8.23
CA LEU A 28 30.54 10.99 -7.31
C LEU A 28 31.05 9.72 -8.00
N GLY A 29 30.80 9.53 -9.29
CA GLY A 29 31.31 8.41 -10.07
C GLY A 29 32.80 8.53 -10.31
N ALA A 30 33.26 9.72 -10.69
CA ALA A 30 34.68 10.00 -10.90
C ALA A 30 35.48 9.88 -9.59
N VAL A 31 34.88 10.34 -8.47
CA VAL A 31 35.49 10.22 -7.14
C VAL A 31 35.61 8.77 -6.68
N ALA A 32 34.58 7.95 -6.91
CA ALA A 32 34.61 6.53 -6.59
C ALA A 32 35.66 5.78 -7.43
N GLY A 33 35.80 6.11 -8.72
CA GLY A 33 36.83 5.57 -9.60
C GLY A 33 38.23 5.92 -9.13
N LEU A 34 38.45 7.21 -8.79
CA LEU A 34 39.76 7.67 -8.29
C LEU A 34 40.15 6.96 -6.96
N MET A 35 39.18 6.79 -6.03
CA MET A 35 39.43 6.06 -4.79
C MET A 35 39.72 4.57 -5.03
N PHE A 36 39.08 3.97 -6.00
CA PHE A 36 39.34 2.59 -6.39
C PHE A 36 40.75 2.43 -6.95
N ASP A 37 41.19 3.30 -7.86
CA ASP A 37 42.53 3.27 -8.46
C ASP A 37 43.60 3.46 -7.39
N ILE A 38 43.41 4.41 -6.45
CA ILE A 38 44.35 4.64 -5.35
C ILE A 38 44.40 3.41 -4.41
N GLY A 39 43.22 2.80 -4.14
CA GLY A 39 43.15 1.65 -3.23
C GLY A 39 43.75 0.39 -3.78
N THR A 40 43.71 0.15 -5.11
CA THR A 40 44.20 -1.06 -5.75
C THR A 40 45.70 -1.01 -6.05
N GLU A 41 46.27 0.17 -6.30
CA GLU A 41 47.63 0.26 -6.76
C GLU A 41 48.71 0.41 -5.67
N ARG A 42 48.51 1.22 -4.63
CA ARG A 42 49.55 1.52 -3.65
C ARG A 42 49.14 2.02 -2.28
N TYR A 43 47.85 2.29 -2.05
CA TYR A 43 47.36 2.86 -0.77
C TYR A 43 46.23 2.02 -0.22
N PRO A 44 46.52 0.86 0.38
CA PRO A 44 45.49 0.11 1.07
C PRO A 44 44.92 0.99 2.18
N PHE A 45 43.66 1.35 2.05
CA PHE A 45 42.96 1.96 3.18
C PHE A 45 42.90 0.95 4.30
N ILE A 46 43.44 1.33 5.42
CA ILE A 46 43.48 0.51 6.63
C ILE A 46 42.34 0.95 7.52
N THR A 47 41.57 0.01 8.05
CA THR A 47 40.58 0.29 9.10
C THR A 47 41.27 0.80 10.37
N GLN A 48 40.54 1.40 11.29
CA GLN A 48 41.08 1.80 12.61
C GLN A 48 41.73 0.65 13.40
N SER A 49 41.36 -0.60 13.06
CA SER A 49 41.95 -1.82 13.62
C SER A 49 43.23 -2.30 12.90
N GLY A 50 43.69 -1.60 11.88
CA GLY A 50 44.85 -1.98 11.09
C GLY A 50 44.63 -3.05 10.06
N THR A 51 43.39 -3.48 9.81
CA THR A 51 43.06 -4.50 8.80
C THR A 51 42.92 -3.86 7.42
N PRO A 52 43.52 -4.43 6.34
CA PRO A 52 43.31 -3.95 4.99
C PRO A 52 41.79 -3.99 4.64
N LEU A 53 41.30 -2.94 4.00
CA LEU A 53 39.94 -2.92 3.48
C LEU A 53 39.85 -3.84 2.26
N ASP A 54 38.94 -4.79 2.28
CA ASP A 54 38.60 -5.61 1.11
C ASP A 54 37.63 -4.84 0.21
N TRP A 55 38.16 -4.02 -0.65
CA TRP A 55 37.41 -3.18 -1.56
C TRP A 55 36.50 -3.96 -2.51
N ALA A 56 36.95 -5.14 -2.95
CA ALA A 56 36.16 -5.94 -3.87
C ALA A 56 34.91 -6.47 -3.19
N SER A 57 35.05 -6.97 -1.96
CA SER A 57 33.95 -7.45 -1.16
C SER A 57 32.99 -6.32 -0.78
N ASP A 58 33.50 -5.17 -0.35
CA ASP A 58 32.69 -4.01 0.02
C ASP A 58 31.94 -3.42 -1.17
N LEU A 59 32.55 -3.35 -2.36
CA LEU A 59 31.89 -2.93 -3.58
C LEU A 59 30.80 -3.92 -4.01
N GLN A 60 31.06 -5.21 -3.92
CA GLN A 60 30.08 -6.24 -4.23
C GLN A 60 28.90 -6.20 -3.29
N GLN A 61 29.14 -6.06 -2.00
CA GLN A 61 28.09 -5.91 -0.99
C GLN A 61 27.25 -4.65 -1.21
N SER A 62 27.90 -3.52 -1.48
CA SER A 62 27.22 -2.25 -1.78
C SER A 62 26.37 -2.34 -3.06
N HIS A 63 26.84 -3.08 -4.06
CA HIS A 63 26.07 -3.33 -5.30
C HIS A 63 24.84 -4.19 -5.03
N LEU A 64 24.97 -5.26 -4.23
CA LEU A 64 23.86 -6.14 -3.85
C LEU A 64 22.80 -5.37 -3.05
N GLU A 65 23.21 -4.56 -2.08
CA GLU A 65 22.32 -3.72 -1.27
C GLU A 65 21.57 -2.69 -2.14
N SER A 66 22.28 -2.05 -3.08
CA SER A 66 21.68 -1.11 -4.03
C SER A 66 20.65 -1.78 -4.94
N THR A 67 20.96 -2.97 -5.44
CA THR A 67 20.07 -3.74 -6.31
C THR A 67 18.82 -4.21 -5.55
N ALA A 68 19.00 -4.70 -4.32
CA ALA A 68 17.90 -5.11 -3.46
C ALA A 68 16.99 -3.93 -3.12
N ALA A 69 17.55 -2.76 -2.80
CA ALA A 69 16.79 -1.55 -2.53
C ALA A 69 16.03 -1.04 -3.77
N ALA A 70 16.63 -1.12 -4.96
CA ALA A 70 15.97 -0.76 -6.21
C ALA A 70 14.77 -1.70 -6.50
N LYS A 71 14.98 -3.02 -6.34
CA LYS A 71 13.93 -4.02 -6.52
C LYS A 71 12.78 -3.84 -5.51
N ALA A 72 13.11 -3.54 -4.25
CA ALA A 72 12.11 -3.27 -3.23
C ALA A 72 11.25 -2.02 -3.57
N ARG A 73 11.88 -0.94 -4.08
CA ARG A 73 11.16 0.25 -4.54
C ARG A 73 10.25 -0.04 -5.74
N GLN A 74 10.72 -0.82 -6.70
CA GLN A 74 9.92 -1.22 -7.85
C GLN A 74 8.72 -2.06 -7.41
N CYS A 75 8.92 -3.08 -6.57
CA CYS A 75 7.84 -3.87 -5.99
C CYS A 75 6.83 -2.99 -5.23
N ALA A 76 7.30 -2.04 -4.43
CA ALA A 76 6.42 -1.12 -3.72
C ALA A 76 5.59 -0.25 -4.66
N ALA A 77 6.17 0.24 -5.75
CA ALA A 77 5.47 1.04 -6.76
C ALA A 77 4.44 0.21 -7.55
N GLU A 78 4.77 -1.03 -7.90
CA GLU A 78 3.84 -1.96 -8.57
C GLU A 78 2.67 -2.32 -7.66
N ASN A 79 2.93 -2.55 -6.37
CA ASN A 79 1.92 -2.82 -5.37
C ASN A 79 0.97 -1.64 -5.16
N ASP A 80 1.51 -0.42 -5.09
CA ASP A 80 0.74 0.81 -4.94
C ASP A 80 -0.16 1.07 -6.16
N HIS A 81 0.35 0.81 -7.37
CA HIS A 81 -0.44 0.89 -8.60
C HIS A 81 -1.59 -0.12 -8.61
N SER A 82 -1.34 -1.36 -8.24
CA SER A 82 -2.37 -2.39 -8.15
C SER A 82 -3.44 -2.05 -7.12
N HIS A 83 -3.06 -1.53 -5.96
CA HIS A 83 -3.99 -1.06 -4.93
C HIS A 83 -4.92 0.03 -5.47
N THR A 84 -4.37 1.09 -6.04
CA THR A 84 -5.16 2.19 -6.63
C THR A 84 -6.06 1.72 -7.75
N GLN A 85 -5.61 0.78 -8.58
CA GLN A 85 -6.40 0.20 -9.65
C GLN A 85 -7.62 -0.56 -9.12
N VAL A 86 -7.45 -1.35 -8.06
CA VAL A 86 -8.54 -2.09 -7.43
C VAL A 86 -9.54 -1.15 -6.74
N GLN A 87 -9.06 -0.13 -6.02
CA GLN A 87 -9.93 0.93 -5.50
C GLN A 87 -10.76 1.59 -6.62
N GLY A 88 -10.13 1.85 -7.77
CA GLY A 88 -10.81 2.41 -8.94
C GLY A 88 -11.89 1.48 -9.50
N TRP A 89 -11.66 0.18 -9.59
CA TRP A 89 -12.68 -0.78 -10.00
C TRP A 89 -13.88 -0.80 -9.06
N LEU A 90 -13.62 -0.77 -7.75
CA LEU A 90 -14.68 -0.70 -6.74
C LEU A 90 -15.47 0.62 -6.82
N ARG A 91 -14.77 1.74 -7.06
CA ARG A 91 -15.43 3.03 -7.32
C ARG A 91 -16.38 2.95 -8.50
N ASP A 92 -15.88 2.46 -9.64
CA ASP A 92 -16.66 2.40 -10.88
C ASP A 92 -17.86 1.46 -10.75
N LEU A 93 -17.68 0.33 -10.05
CA LEU A 93 -18.79 -0.58 -9.72
C LEU A 93 -19.82 0.09 -8.81
N GLY A 94 -19.39 0.82 -7.79
CA GLY A 94 -20.30 1.55 -6.91
C GLY A 94 -21.18 2.53 -7.68
N PHE A 95 -20.60 3.29 -8.60
CA PHE A 95 -21.37 4.18 -9.48
C PHE A 95 -22.34 3.42 -10.38
N ALA A 96 -21.88 2.34 -11.02
CA ALA A 96 -22.71 1.54 -11.92
C ALA A 96 -23.91 0.90 -11.19
N LEU A 97 -23.75 0.58 -9.92
CA LEU A 97 -24.79 -0.01 -9.07
C LEU A 97 -25.67 1.05 -8.36
N GLY A 98 -25.42 2.34 -8.57
CA GLY A 98 -26.24 3.44 -8.08
C GLY A 98 -25.88 3.98 -6.70
N TYR A 99 -24.71 3.62 -6.16
CA TYR A 99 -24.24 4.12 -4.89
C TYR A 99 -23.55 5.49 -5.00
N LYS A 100 -23.61 6.27 -3.95
CA LYS A 100 -22.65 7.34 -3.69
C LYS A 100 -21.36 6.70 -3.16
N VAL A 101 -20.21 7.08 -3.73
CA VAL A 101 -18.93 6.46 -3.39
C VAL A 101 -18.06 7.43 -2.61
N TRP A 102 -17.39 6.94 -1.58
CA TRP A 102 -16.30 7.60 -0.88
C TRP A 102 -14.99 6.87 -1.15
N ILE A 103 -13.91 7.63 -1.31
CA ILE A 103 -12.54 7.13 -1.38
C ILE A 103 -11.78 7.66 -0.17
N ALA A 104 -10.89 6.81 0.39
CA ALA A 104 -10.03 7.18 1.51
C ALA A 104 -9.36 8.55 1.31
N ILE A 105 -9.35 9.37 2.35
CA ILE A 105 -8.91 10.77 2.24
C ILE A 105 -7.48 10.90 1.69
N ASN A 106 -6.61 9.92 2.02
CA ASN A 106 -5.21 9.90 1.58
C ASN A 106 -5.04 9.50 0.12
N ASP A 107 -6.05 8.87 -0.50
CA ASP A 107 -5.96 8.30 -1.84
C ASP A 107 -6.73 9.12 -2.89
N LYS A 108 -7.51 10.11 -2.46
CA LYS A 108 -8.37 10.92 -3.33
C LYS A 108 -7.66 11.52 -4.54
N SER A 109 -6.42 11.93 -4.38
CA SER A 109 -5.63 12.59 -5.42
C SER A 109 -4.83 11.64 -6.32
N ARG A 110 -4.86 10.32 -6.04
CA ARG A 110 -4.13 9.32 -6.84
C ARG A 110 -4.62 9.32 -8.28
N PRO A 111 -3.74 9.16 -9.27
CA PRO A 111 -4.13 9.08 -10.67
C PRO A 111 -4.92 7.79 -10.94
N TYR A 112 -6.05 7.91 -11.64
CA TYR A 112 -6.85 6.78 -12.10
C TYR A 112 -7.57 7.12 -13.41
N GLY A 113 -7.37 6.33 -14.46
CA GLY A 113 -7.82 6.68 -15.81
C GLY A 113 -7.21 7.99 -16.27
N ASP A 114 -8.03 8.87 -16.83
CA ASP A 114 -7.62 10.20 -17.29
C ASP A 114 -7.74 11.29 -16.21
N GLY A 115 -8.04 10.91 -14.96
CA GLY A 115 -8.28 11.84 -13.86
C GLY A 115 -7.74 11.35 -12.52
N LYS A 116 -8.49 11.66 -11.46
CA LYS A 116 -8.19 11.27 -10.08
C LYS A 116 -9.13 10.19 -9.58
N LEU A 117 -8.65 9.39 -8.64
CA LEU A 117 -9.42 8.30 -8.05
C LEU A 117 -10.73 8.78 -7.42
N ALA A 118 -10.77 9.98 -6.85
CA ALA A 118 -11.98 10.53 -6.21
C ALA A 118 -12.88 11.35 -7.16
N ASP A 119 -12.60 11.40 -8.45
CA ASP A 119 -13.45 12.13 -9.38
C ASP A 119 -14.86 11.54 -9.42
N GLY A 120 -15.88 12.38 -9.19
CA GLY A 120 -17.27 11.97 -9.07
C GLY A 120 -17.67 11.42 -7.69
N CYS A 121 -16.72 11.18 -6.79
CA CYS A 121 -16.98 10.69 -5.44
C CYS A 121 -17.46 11.79 -4.49
N LEU A 122 -17.93 11.39 -3.30
CA LEU A 122 -18.32 12.32 -2.25
C LEU A 122 -17.14 13.17 -1.79
N ALA A 123 -17.32 14.48 -1.76
CA ALA A 123 -16.33 15.41 -1.22
C ALA A 123 -16.19 15.25 0.30
N GLN A 124 -17.33 14.97 0.99
CA GLN A 124 -17.43 14.79 2.43
C GLN A 124 -18.27 13.57 2.75
N LEU A 125 -17.96 12.87 3.85
CA LEU A 125 -18.79 11.81 4.40
C LEU A 125 -20.15 12.35 4.85
N PRO A 126 -21.21 11.53 4.93
CA PRO A 126 -22.49 11.90 5.50
C PRO A 126 -22.38 12.54 6.89
N SER A 127 -23.33 13.41 7.23
CA SER A 127 -23.27 14.22 8.44
C SER A 127 -23.23 13.39 9.72
N ALA A 128 -23.98 12.28 9.77
CA ALA A 128 -23.99 11.35 10.91
C ALA A 128 -22.60 10.76 11.17
N ILE A 129 -21.90 10.34 10.10
CA ILE A 129 -20.54 9.80 10.20
C ILE A 129 -19.56 10.88 10.67
N ARG A 130 -19.66 12.09 10.11
CA ARG A 130 -18.80 13.21 10.49
C ARG A 130 -18.96 13.65 11.94
N ALA A 131 -20.13 13.45 12.53
CA ALA A 131 -20.39 13.76 13.91
C ALA A 131 -19.96 12.65 14.90
N SER A 132 -19.59 11.47 14.38
CA SER A 132 -19.18 10.34 15.22
C SER A 132 -17.71 10.43 15.64
N ALA A 133 -17.36 9.78 16.75
CA ALA A 133 -15.98 9.63 17.19
C ALA A 133 -15.11 8.77 16.23
N ALA A 134 -15.74 7.95 15.39
CA ALA A 134 -15.06 7.09 14.42
C ALA A 134 -14.75 7.80 13.08
N CYS A 135 -15.13 9.07 12.91
CA CYS A 135 -15.00 9.79 11.64
C CYS A 135 -13.60 9.71 11.05
N ASP A 136 -12.57 9.94 11.84
CA ASP A 136 -11.18 9.95 11.38
C ASP A 136 -10.78 8.58 10.83
N THR A 137 -11.09 7.50 11.54
CA THR A 137 -10.79 6.12 11.11
C THR A 137 -11.60 5.72 9.89
N VAL A 138 -12.91 6.02 9.88
CA VAL A 138 -13.81 5.73 8.75
C VAL A 138 -13.39 6.47 7.48
N SER A 139 -12.89 7.69 7.63
CA SER A 139 -12.39 8.47 6.50
C SER A 139 -11.18 7.83 5.78
N LEU A 140 -10.50 6.90 6.42
CA LEU A 140 -9.35 6.15 5.92
C LEU A 140 -9.72 4.80 5.30
N ILE A 141 -10.99 4.38 5.36
CA ILE A 141 -11.44 3.16 4.67
C ILE A 141 -11.32 3.38 3.16
N ASP A 142 -10.73 2.42 2.48
CA ASP A 142 -10.32 2.55 1.08
C ASP A 142 -11.47 2.94 0.16
N VAL A 143 -12.61 2.21 0.23
CA VAL A 143 -13.80 2.54 -0.54
C VAL A 143 -15.06 2.29 0.31
N LEU A 144 -15.99 3.26 0.32
CA LEU A 144 -17.32 3.07 0.90
C LEU A 144 -18.39 3.25 -0.18
N TRP A 145 -19.37 2.37 -0.16
CA TRP A 145 -20.60 2.54 -0.93
C TRP A 145 -21.72 2.96 0.01
N ILE A 146 -22.29 4.09 -0.30
CA ILE A 146 -23.27 4.77 0.54
C ILE A 146 -24.58 4.85 -0.22
N ASP A 147 -25.66 4.38 0.38
CA ASP A 147 -27.00 4.49 -0.20
C ASP A 147 -27.39 5.97 -0.37
N GLY A 148 -27.83 6.31 -1.56
CA GLY A 148 -28.12 7.69 -1.93
C GLY A 148 -29.33 8.30 -1.22
N ALA A 149 -30.29 7.46 -0.75
CA ALA A 149 -31.52 7.91 -0.12
C ALA A 149 -31.40 7.97 1.41
N THR A 150 -30.75 6.97 2.01
CA THR A 150 -30.63 6.84 3.48
C THR A 150 -29.37 7.45 4.04
N GLU A 151 -28.38 7.71 3.19
CA GLU A 151 -27.01 8.13 3.56
C GLU A 151 -26.27 7.13 4.47
N LYS A 152 -26.76 5.88 4.53
CA LYS A 152 -26.12 4.79 5.28
C LYS A 152 -25.01 4.15 4.45
N ILE A 153 -23.99 3.61 5.14
CA ILE A 153 -22.96 2.79 4.52
C ILE A 153 -23.53 1.39 4.31
N ASP A 154 -23.74 0.99 3.06
CA ASP A 154 -24.15 -0.38 2.73
C ASP A 154 -22.97 -1.31 2.67
N MET A 155 -21.82 -0.83 2.13
CA MET A 155 -20.63 -1.64 1.95
C MET A 155 -19.35 -0.85 2.23
N ALA A 156 -18.43 -1.50 2.91
CA ALA A 156 -17.10 -0.99 3.18
C ALA A 156 -16.04 -1.95 2.65
N PHE A 157 -15.07 -1.42 1.91
CA PHE A 157 -14.02 -2.22 1.26
C PHE A 157 -12.65 -1.76 1.75
N GLU A 158 -11.83 -2.72 2.17
CA GLU A 158 -10.41 -2.57 2.44
C GLU A 158 -9.61 -3.36 1.40
N VAL A 159 -8.72 -2.69 0.71
CA VAL A 159 -7.90 -3.26 -0.36
C VAL A 159 -6.51 -3.54 0.18
N GLU A 160 -6.16 -4.82 0.32
CA GLU A 160 -4.91 -5.24 0.95
C GLU A 160 -4.01 -5.97 -0.05
N HIS A 161 -2.96 -5.32 -0.50
CA HIS A 161 -2.03 -5.92 -1.46
C HIS A 161 -0.88 -6.69 -0.80
N SER A 162 -0.06 -6.02 -0.02
CA SER A 162 1.19 -6.58 0.53
C SER A 162 1.34 -6.44 2.03
N THR A 163 0.55 -5.58 2.65
CA THR A 163 0.72 -5.16 4.04
C THR A 163 -0.30 -5.77 5.00
N SER A 164 -0.39 -5.22 6.11
CA SER A 164 -1.08 -5.69 7.29
C SER A 164 -2.60 -5.69 7.11
N ILE A 165 -3.17 -6.84 6.82
CA ILE A 165 -4.62 -7.13 6.92
C ILE A 165 -5.21 -6.61 8.25
N TYR A 166 -4.36 -6.52 9.27
CA TYR A 166 -4.72 -6.05 10.60
C TYR A 166 -5.30 -4.62 10.60
N SER A 167 -4.69 -3.70 9.88
CA SER A 167 -5.15 -2.30 9.86
C SER A 167 -6.54 -2.15 9.22
N GLY A 168 -6.80 -2.89 8.15
CA GLY A 168 -8.12 -2.93 7.52
C GLY A 168 -9.20 -3.50 8.46
N ILE A 169 -8.89 -4.59 9.16
CA ILE A 169 -9.82 -5.18 10.15
C ILE A 169 -10.13 -4.19 11.27
N VAL A 170 -9.14 -3.47 11.78
CA VAL A 170 -9.35 -2.47 12.85
C VAL A 170 -10.26 -1.35 12.37
N ARG A 171 -10.05 -0.82 11.15
CA ARG A 171 -10.94 0.22 10.59
C ARG A 171 -12.37 -0.26 10.39
N MET A 172 -12.56 -1.51 9.96
CA MET A 172 -13.90 -2.12 9.86
C MET A 172 -14.56 -2.23 11.23
N LEU A 173 -13.82 -2.62 12.27
CA LEU A 173 -14.33 -2.67 13.65
C LEU A 173 -14.70 -1.28 14.17
N ASP A 174 -13.86 -0.28 13.93
CA ASP A 174 -14.14 1.09 14.34
C ASP A 174 -15.40 1.64 13.65
N LEU A 175 -15.61 1.31 12.38
CA LEU A 175 -16.85 1.62 11.69
C LEU A 175 -18.04 0.92 12.36
N ALA A 176 -17.95 -0.38 12.58
CA ALA A 176 -19.03 -1.19 13.13
C ALA A 176 -19.39 -0.82 14.58
N LEU A 177 -18.41 -0.49 15.39
CA LEU A 177 -18.63 -0.16 16.81
C LEU A 177 -18.89 1.33 17.05
N GLY A 178 -18.40 2.18 16.15
CA GLY A 178 -18.43 3.64 16.32
C GLY A 178 -19.60 4.34 15.65
N ILE A 179 -20.32 3.66 14.75
CA ILE A 179 -21.44 4.24 13.99
C ILE A 179 -22.69 3.37 14.14
N PRO A 180 -23.70 3.82 14.90
CA PRO A 180 -24.94 3.07 15.08
C PRO A 180 -25.70 2.78 13.78
N GLU A 181 -25.54 3.63 12.78
CA GLU A 181 -26.22 3.53 11.49
C GLU A 181 -25.57 2.51 10.53
N HIS A 182 -24.55 1.78 10.95
CA HIS A 182 -23.94 0.71 10.15
C HIS A 182 -24.78 -0.58 10.11
N ASP A 183 -25.87 -0.65 10.83
CA ASP A 183 -26.69 -1.85 10.97
C ASP A 183 -27.10 -2.38 9.59
N GLY A 184 -26.62 -3.57 9.24
CA GLY A 184 -26.78 -4.17 7.91
C GLY A 184 -25.65 -3.91 6.91
N SER A 185 -24.58 -3.19 7.26
CA SER A 185 -23.42 -3.01 6.38
C SER A 185 -22.66 -4.33 6.19
N THR A 186 -22.22 -4.58 4.95
CA THR A 186 -21.32 -5.68 4.63
C THR A 186 -19.89 -5.17 4.47
N PHE A 187 -18.94 -5.87 5.05
CA PHE A 187 -17.53 -5.52 5.01
C PHE A 187 -16.77 -6.44 4.07
N PHE A 188 -15.93 -5.89 3.23
CA PHE A 188 -15.15 -6.65 2.25
C PHE A 188 -13.67 -6.41 2.42
N LEU A 189 -12.92 -7.51 2.57
CA LEU A 189 -11.48 -7.51 2.41
C LEU A 189 -11.15 -7.95 0.97
N VAL A 190 -10.52 -7.07 0.21
CA VAL A 190 -10.19 -7.28 -1.19
C VAL A 190 -8.69 -7.44 -1.32
N ALA A 191 -8.21 -8.62 -1.72
CA ALA A 191 -6.78 -8.92 -1.75
C ALA A 191 -6.43 -9.88 -2.90
N PRO A 192 -5.13 -10.03 -3.26
CA PRO A 192 -4.69 -11.03 -4.23
C PRO A 192 -5.17 -12.44 -3.88
N ASP A 193 -5.57 -13.22 -4.89
CA ASP A 193 -6.14 -14.57 -4.69
C ASP A 193 -5.24 -15.48 -3.86
N ALA A 194 -3.92 -15.36 -4.01
CA ALA A 194 -2.93 -16.11 -3.24
C ALA A 194 -2.96 -15.83 -1.73
N ARG A 195 -3.57 -14.72 -1.29
CA ARG A 195 -3.63 -14.30 0.12
C ARG A 195 -4.89 -14.76 0.85
N GLU A 196 -5.80 -15.47 0.20
CA GLU A 196 -7.06 -15.91 0.83
C GLU A 196 -6.82 -16.65 2.15
N ASN A 197 -5.85 -17.57 2.17
CA ASN A 197 -5.52 -18.36 3.38
C ASN A 197 -4.94 -17.48 4.50
N ASP A 198 -4.12 -16.48 4.15
CA ASP A 198 -3.56 -15.54 5.13
C ASP A 198 -4.68 -14.69 5.74
N VAL A 199 -5.62 -14.24 4.93
CA VAL A 199 -6.80 -13.50 5.37
C VAL A 199 -7.61 -14.35 6.35
N ARG A 200 -7.97 -15.58 5.99
CA ARG A 200 -8.71 -16.50 6.87
C ARG A 200 -8.00 -16.75 8.18
N ALA A 201 -6.68 -16.95 8.14
CA ALA A 201 -5.86 -17.15 9.33
C ALA A 201 -5.87 -15.95 10.26
N GLN A 202 -5.89 -14.71 9.72
CA GLN A 202 -6.01 -13.51 10.56
C GLN A 202 -7.37 -13.40 11.22
N PHE A 203 -8.46 -13.69 10.50
CA PHE A 203 -9.82 -13.66 11.08
C PHE A 203 -10.05 -14.72 12.14
N ALA A 204 -9.37 -15.85 12.05
CA ALA A 204 -9.44 -16.93 13.06
C ALA A 204 -8.74 -16.60 14.39
N ARG A 205 -8.03 -15.45 14.49
CA ARG A 205 -7.33 -15.08 15.73
C ARG A 205 -8.33 -14.66 16.81
N PRO A 206 -8.12 -15.09 18.09
CA PRO A 206 -9.00 -14.70 19.20
C PRO A 206 -9.18 -13.19 19.38
N ALA A 207 -8.16 -12.38 19.01
CA ALA A 207 -8.25 -10.92 19.07
C ALA A 207 -9.35 -10.35 18.16
N PHE A 208 -9.78 -11.08 17.14
CA PHE A 208 -10.82 -10.70 16.20
C PHE A 208 -12.14 -11.47 16.39
N SER A 209 -12.34 -12.09 17.53
CA SER A 209 -13.57 -12.86 17.80
C SER A 209 -14.86 -12.02 17.62
N ARG A 210 -14.81 -10.73 17.90
CA ARG A 210 -15.96 -9.81 17.67
C ARG A 210 -16.21 -9.51 16.19
N VAL A 211 -15.21 -9.73 15.32
CA VAL A 211 -15.40 -9.58 13.87
C VAL A 211 -16.33 -10.66 13.33
N SER A 212 -16.43 -11.81 14.01
CA SER A 212 -17.37 -12.88 13.64
C SER A 212 -18.84 -12.48 13.75
N GLU A 213 -19.15 -11.42 14.48
CA GLU A 213 -20.49 -10.84 14.58
C GLU A 213 -20.82 -9.94 13.38
N LEU A 214 -19.83 -9.58 12.58
CA LEU A 214 -19.96 -8.75 11.37
C LEU A 214 -20.05 -9.64 10.12
N ASP A 215 -20.82 -9.22 9.12
CA ASP A 215 -20.78 -9.85 7.79
C ASP A 215 -19.51 -9.42 7.04
N VAL A 216 -18.40 -10.11 7.33
CA VAL A 216 -17.13 -9.86 6.67
C VAL A 216 -16.87 -10.90 5.59
N ARG A 217 -16.55 -10.42 4.39
CA ARG A 217 -16.40 -11.24 3.19
C ARG A 217 -15.06 -10.96 2.52
N TYR A 218 -14.57 -11.93 1.78
CA TYR A 218 -13.35 -11.84 0.98
C TYR A 218 -13.69 -11.75 -0.50
N ILE A 219 -12.99 -10.89 -1.23
CA ILE A 219 -13.01 -10.83 -2.70
C ILE A 219 -11.58 -10.93 -3.20
N GLY A 220 -11.29 -11.95 -4.03
CA GLY A 220 -10.01 -12.06 -4.73
C GLY A 220 -9.91 -11.05 -5.87
N TYR A 221 -8.71 -10.51 -6.12
CA TYR A 221 -8.47 -9.60 -7.24
C TYR A 221 -8.88 -10.22 -8.59
N GLY A 222 -8.59 -11.52 -8.78
CA GLY A 222 -8.96 -12.26 -9.99
C GLY A 222 -10.46 -12.35 -10.19
N GLU A 223 -11.23 -12.64 -9.14
CA GLU A 223 -12.69 -12.68 -9.21
C GLU A 223 -13.27 -11.31 -9.51
N LEU A 224 -12.75 -10.24 -8.88
CA LEU A 224 -13.20 -8.89 -9.16
C LEU A 224 -12.90 -8.50 -10.62
N ALA A 225 -11.67 -8.71 -11.08
CA ALA A 225 -11.26 -8.41 -12.46
C ALA A 225 -12.11 -9.14 -13.50
N LYS A 226 -12.39 -10.42 -13.27
CA LYS A 226 -13.16 -11.30 -14.16
C LYS A 226 -14.62 -10.87 -14.30
N HIS A 227 -15.24 -10.44 -13.21
CA HIS A 227 -16.67 -10.22 -13.15
C HIS A 227 -17.11 -8.76 -13.21
N ARG A 228 -16.20 -7.78 -13.01
CA ARG A 228 -16.54 -6.35 -12.95
C ARG A 228 -17.32 -5.84 -14.15
N GLU A 229 -16.99 -6.27 -15.37
CA GLU A 229 -17.72 -5.82 -16.57
C GLU A 229 -19.15 -6.34 -16.62
N ALA A 230 -19.36 -7.60 -16.27
CA ALA A 230 -20.69 -8.19 -16.19
C ALA A 230 -21.52 -7.53 -15.08
N ILE A 231 -20.92 -7.26 -13.93
CA ILE A 231 -21.57 -6.57 -12.82
C ILE A 231 -21.96 -5.14 -13.24
N THR A 232 -21.07 -4.42 -13.92
CA THR A 232 -21.36 -3.06 -14.42
C THR A 232 -22.55 -3.03 -15.38
N ARG A 233 -22.69 -4.06 -16.24
CA ARG A 233 -23.74 -4.10 -17.25
C ARG A 233 -25.06 -4.66 -16.77
N PHE A 234 -25.03 -5.63 -15.87
CA PHE A 234 -26.19 -6.46 -15.52
C PHE A 234 -26.43 -6.56 -14.01
N GLY A 235 -25.52 -6.01 -13.20
CA GLY A 235 -25.61 -6.06 -11.75
C GLY A 235 -26.81 -5.26 -11.22
N ASN A 236 -27.39 -5.74 -10.14
CA ASN A 236 -28.48 -5.07 -9.45
C ASN A 236 -28.16 -5.01 -7.95
N GLY A 237 -27.81 -3.82 -7.48
CA GLY A 237 -27.52 -3.53 -6.08
C GLY A 237 -26.41 -4.43 -5.48
N SER A 238 -26.53 -4.67 -4.20
CA SER A 238 -25.54 -5.44 -3.40
C SER A 238 -25.38 -6.89 -3.82
N LYS A 239 -26.42 -7.52 -4.35
CA LYS A 239 -26.42 -8.96 -4.70
C LYS A 239 -25.31 -9.32 -5.70
N ALA A 240 -24.97 -8.40 -6.59
CA ALA A 240 -23.97 -8.65 -7.61
C ALA A 240 -22.56 -8.82 -7.02
N ILE A 241 -22.19 -7.98 -6.08
CA ILE A 241 -20.87 -8.05 -5.43
C ILE A 241 -20.83 -9.18 -4.40
N LEU A 242 -21.92 -9.45 -3.71
CA LEU A 242 -22.05 -10.59 -2.81
C LEU A 242 -21.83 -11.93 -3.53
N ALA A 243 -22.30 -12.06 -4.78
CA ALA A 243 -22.20 -13.29 -5.56
C ALA A 243 -20.74 -13.70 -5.87
N ILE A 244 -19.82 -12.73 -5.97
CA ILE A 244 -18.39 -13.00 -6.23
C ILE A 244 -17.54 -13.03 -4.96
N SER A 245 -18.17 -12.82 -3.81
CA SER A 245 -17.48 -12.78 -2.51
C SER A 245 -17.62 -14.11 -1.76
N LYS A 246 -16.68 -14.38 -0.86
CA LYS A 246 -16.67 -15.56 0.02
C LYS A 246 -16.83 -15.09 1.47
N ALA A 247 -17.73 -15.71 2.24
CA ALA A 247 -17.81 -15.43 3.66
C ALA A 247 -16.49 -15.81 4.37
N LEU A 248 -16.04 -14.98 5.29
CA LEU A 248 -14.87 -15.23 6.13
C LEU A 248 -15.25 -15.77 7.51
N THR A 249 -16.47 -15.45 7.95
CA THR A 249 -17.06 -15.96 9.19
C THR A 249 -17.86 -17.21 8.89
N THR A 250 -17.68 -18.25 9.67
CA THR A 250 -18.47 -19.50 9.67
C THR A 250 -19.55 -19.41 10.73
#